data_3bf9c0d5df4d59b5ce1215727e17ece5
#
_entry.id   3bf9c0d5df4d59b5ce1215727e17ece5
#
_cell.length_a   1.000
_cell.length_b   1.000
_cell.length_c   1.000
_cell.angle_alpha   90.00
_cell.angle_beta   90.00
_cell.angle_gamma   90.00
#
_symmetry.space_group_name_H-M   'P 1'
#
loop_
_entity.id
_entity.type
_entity.pdbx_description
1 polymer ?
#
loop_
_entity_poly.entity_id
_entity_poly.type
_entity_poly.pdbx_seq_one_letter_code
_entity_poly.pdbx_strand_id
1 'polypeptide(L)'
;YLMLKGHRSVPMGEDTALDVIPVDFIAAGMLLACAAVLVGEHEPVYQLGSSDINRVSSKRLTQLTALAVRRYNKDKAETGEGVDKLRHKLRARLESMPVTYEHFDRWSAPMFKRIADRLIHVIDEKLPSWGAPRVEAFAERAREELTKVSTFTGQINQLVELFKPFTTDHDISFRCDNIRGLWARVTT
;
A
#
# COMPACT_ATOMS: atom_id res chain seq x y z
N TYR A 1 2.51 0.99 1.64
CA TYR A 1 3.33 1.46 0.51
C TYR A 1 2.57 2.46 -0.36
N LEU A 2 1.39 2.12 -0.91
CA LEU A 2 0.60 2.99 -1.79
C LEU A 2 0.29 4.35 -1.13
N MET A 3 -0.19 4.35 0.09
CA MET A 3 -0.51 5.56 0.84
C MET A 3 0.73 6.44 1.10
N LEU A 4 1.86 5.82 1.43
CA LEU A 4 3.12 6.53 1.66
C LEU A 4 3.66 7.20 0.37
N LYS A 5 3.37 6.61 -0.79
CA LYS A 5 3.70 7.19 -2.10
C LYS A 5 2.71 8.27 -2.56
N GLY A 6 1.64 8.52 -1.79
CA GLY A 6 0.67 9.56 -2.06
C GLY A 6 -0.51 9.15 -2.95
N HIS A 7 -0.75 7.83 -3.09
CA HIS A 7 -1.95 7.35 -3.76
C HIS A 7 -3.18 7.62 -2.91
N ARG A 8 -4.16 8.27 -3.51
CA ARG A 8 -5.39 8.63 -2.85
C ARG A 8 -6.36 7.47 -2.76
N SER A 9 -6.41 6.64 -3.78
CA SER A 9 -7.33 5.50 -3.89
C SER A 9 -6.60 4.22 -3.54
N VAL A 10 -7.07 3.50 -2.53
CA VAL A 10 -6.54 2.21 -2.12
C VAL A 10 -7.65 1.18 -2.26
N PRO A 11 -7.52 0.21 -3.17
CA PRO A 11 -8.54 -0.81 -3.39
C PRO A 11 -8.53 -1.80 -2.23
N MET A 12 -9.58 -1.77 -1.43
CA MET A 12 -9.78 -2.64 -0.28
C MET A 12 -11.28 -2.77 0.00
N GLY A 13 -11.72 -3.95 0.42
CA GLY A 13 -13.03 -4.09 1.06
C GLY A 13 -13.08 -3.26 2.35
N GLU A 14 -14.15 -2.52 2.59
CA GLU A 14 -14.22 -1.62 3.75
C GLU A 14 -14.06 -2.33 5.08
N ASP A 15 -14.61 -3.52 5.20
CA ASP A 15 -14.66 -4.32 6.42
C ASP A 15 -13.73 -5.54 6.42
N THR A 16 -12.87 -5.69 5.39
CA THR A 16 -11.90 -6.78 5.35
C THR A 16 -10.98 -6.71 6.56
N ALA A 17 -10.88 -7.81 7.30
CA ALA A 17 -9.98 -7.93 8.43
C ALA A 17 -8.53 -7.98 7.94
N LEU A 18 -7.68 -7.17 8.55
CA LEU A 18 -6.25 -7.22 8.32
C LEU A 18 -5.55 -7.66 9.60
N ASP A 19 -4.69 -8.65 9.47
CA ASP A 19 -3.87 -9.11 10.58
C ASP A 19 -2.60 -8.26 10.63
N VAL A 20 -2.54 -7.36 11.62
CA VAL A 20 -1.40 -6.47 11.82
C VAL A 20 -0.81 -6.75 13.19
N ILE A 21 0.29 -7.45 13.21
CA ILE A 21 1.00 -7.82 14.43
C ILE A 21 2.46 -7.34 14.41
N PRO A 22 3.05 -6.97 15.54
CA PRO A 22 4.46 -6.61 15.63
C PRO A 22 5.35 -7.81 15.27
N VAL A 23 6.46 -7.55 14.59
CA VAL A 23 7.43 -8.59 14.20
C VAL A 23 8.03 -9.31 15.40
N ASP A 24 8.21 -8.61 16.52
CA ASP A 24 8.72 -9.21 17.77
C ASP A 24 7.78 -10.26 18.33
N PHE A 25 6.47 -10.04 18.17
CA PHE A 25 5.45 -11.02 18.57
C PHE A 25 5.51 -12.28 17.69
N ILE A 26 5.74 -12.10 16.38
CA ILE A 26 5.95 -13.23 15.46
C ILE A 26 7.19 -14.01 15.86
N ALA A 27 8.31 -13.32 16.08
CA ALA A 27 9.57 -13.95 16.47
C ALA A 27 9.44 -14.74 17.77
N ALA A 28 8.81 -14.15 18.81
CA ALA A 28 8.56 -14.81 20.07
C ALA A 28 7.67 -16.06 19.91
N GLY A 29 6.60 -15.97 19.13
CA GLY A 29 5.72 -17.09 18.83
C GLY A 29 6.42 -18.23 18.09
N MET A 30 7.28 -17.91 17.12
CA MET A 30 8.09 -18.89 16.41
C MET A 30 9.07 -19.62 17.34
N LEU A 31 9.77 -18.89 18.20
CA LEU A 31 10.68 -19.49 19.19
C LEU A 31 9.95 -20.40 20.16
N LEU A 32 8.78 -19.99 20.62
CA LEU A 32 7.94 -20.76 21.51
C LEU A 32 7.43 -22.05 20.84
N ALA A 33 6.97 -21.97 19.59
CA ALA A 33 6.56 -23.14 18.82
C ALA A 33 7.73 -24.11 18.58
N CYS A 34 8.93 -23.60 18.28
CA CYS A 34 10.14 -24.42 18.16
C CYS A 34 10.46 -25.15 19.50
N ALA A 35 10.36 -24.46 20.61
CA ALA A 35 10.58 -25.07 21.92
C ALA A 35 9.57 -26.20 22.18
N ALA A 36 8.29 -26.02 21.88
CA ALA A 36 7.25 -27.03 22.01
C ALA A 36 7.53 -28.29 21.17
N VAL A 37 8.02 -28.10 19.93
CA VAL A 37 8.44 -29.21 19.06
C VAL A 37 9.60 -29.99 19.69
N LEU A 38 10.61 -29.29 20.24
CA LEU A 38 11.77 -29.94 20.86
C LEU A 38 11.40 -30.75 22.10
N VAL A 39 10.38 -30.34 22.84
CA VAL A 39 9.88 -31.10 24.05
C VAL A 39 8.90 -32.21 23.67
N GLY A 40 8.43 -32.23 22.41
CA GLY A 40 7.45 -33.22 21.94
C GLY A 40 5.99 -32.87 22.32
N GLU A 41 5.74 -31.71 22.89
CA GLU A 41 4.41 -31.24 23.32
C GLU A 41 3.92 -30.11 22.38
N HIS A 42 3.61 -30.47 21.17
CA HIS A 42 3.24 -29.46 20.16
C HIS A 42 1.92 -29.76 19.46
N GLU A 43 1.26 -28.72 18.99
CA GLU A 43 0.13 -28.81 18.08
C GLU A 43 0.62 -28.93 16.62
N PRO A 44 -0.20 -29.51 15.72
CA PRO A 44 0.18 -29.65 14.30
C PRO A 44 0.37 -28.31 13.60
N VAL A 45 -0.34 -27.27 14.04
CA VAL A 45 -0.32 -25.94 13.41
C VAL A 45 -0.37 -24.85 14.47
N TYR A 46 0.52 -23.88 14.34
CA TYR A 46 0.51 -22.63 15.08
C TYR A 46 0.30 -21.47 14.13
N GLN A 47 -0.80 -20.76 14.27
CA GLN A 47 -1.05 -19.50 13.55
C GLN A 47 -0.69 -18.31 14.44
N LEU A 48 -0.06 -17.30 13.84
CA LEU A 48 0.34 -16.07 14.51
C LEU A 48 -0.44 -14.91 13.93
N GLY A 49 -1.40 -14.40 14.65
CA GLY A 49 -2.28 -13.34 14.26
C GLY A 49 -2.97 -12.69 15.46
N SER A 50 -3.77 -11.70 15.22
CA SER A 50 -4.57 -10.99 16.22
C SER A 50 -6.02 -10.75 15.79
N SER A 51 -6.35 -11.01 14.53
CA SER A 51 -7.64 -10.65 13.93
C SER A 51 -8.84 -11.37 14.54
N ASP A 52 -8.64 -12.52 15.18
CA ASP A 52 -9.67 -13.28 15.89
C ASP A 52 -10.09 -12.65 17.23
N ILE A 53 -9.22 -11.85 17.86
CA ILE A 53 -9.51 -11.13 19.11
C ILE A 53 -9.58 -9.63 18.90
N ASN A 54 -8.64 -9.07 18.14
CA ASN A 54 -8.51 -7.64 17.91
C ASN A 54 -8.57 -7.34 16.42
N ARG A 55 -9.77 -7.38 15.86
CA ARG A 55 -10.02 -7.16 14.45
C ARG A 55 -9.78 -5.70 14.06
N VAL A 56 -8.85 -5.49 13.16
CA VAL A 56 -8.62 -4.17 12.53
C VAL A 56 -9.15 -4.21 11.11
N SER A 57 -10.16 -3.39 10.81
CA SER A 57 -10.67 -3.28 9.44
C SER A 57 -9.69 -2.49 8.55
N SER A 58 -9.67 -2.82 7.26
CA SER A 58 -8.91 -2.11 6.24
C SER A 58 -9.28 -0.62 6.21
N LYS A 59 -10.53 -0.26 6.41
CA LYS A 59 -11.02 1.11 6.56
C LYS A 59 -10.33 1.82 7.73
N ARG A 60 -10.29 1.19 8.91
CA ARG A 60 -9.65 1.77 10.09
C ARG A 60 -8.15 1.95 9.89
N LEU A 61 -7.47 0.97 9.33
CA LEU A 61 -6.06 1.06 9.01
C LEU A 61 -5.78 2.21 8.03
N THR A 62 -6.59 2.33 6.98
CA THR A 62 -6.48 3.43 6.01
C THR A 62 -6.64 4.80 6.66
N GLN A 63 -7.64 4.97 7.53
CA GLN A 63 -7.87 6.21 8.26
C GLN A 63 -6.67 6.57 9.17
N LEU A 64 -6.16 5.63 9.95
CA LEU A 64 -5.01 5.85 10.82
C LEU A 64 -3.76 6.21 10.03
N THR A 65 -3.52 5.52 8.92
CA THR A 65 -2.38 5.81 8.03
C THR A 65 -2.52 7.18 7.38
N ALA A 66 -3.72 7.56 6.93
CA ALA A 66 -3.99 8.89 6.37
C ALA A 66 -3.72 10.00 7.38
N LEU A 67 -4.15 9.82 8.64
CA LEU A 67 -3.85 10.76 9.73
C LEU A 67 -2.34 10.89 10.01
N ALA A 68 -1.62 9.77 10.05
CA ALA A 68 -0.17 9.77 10.24
C ALA A 68 0.57 10.48 9.09
N VAL A 69 0.20 10.20 7.85
CA VAL A 69 0.76 10.86 6.65
C VAL A 69 0.44 12.35 6.65
N ARG A 70 -0.78 12.74 7.03
CA ARG A 70 -1.18 14.14 7.15
C ARG A 70 -0.34 14.87 8.19
N ARG A 71 -0.16 14.28 9.38
CA ARG A 71 0.69 14.85 10.44
C ARG A 71 2.12 15.02 9.95
N TYR A 72 2.72 13.98 9.41
CA TYR A 72 4.06 14.04 8.83
C TYR A 72 4.22 15.16 7.81
N ASN A 73 3.28 15.30 6.88
CA ASN A 73 3.34 16.36 5.86
C ASN A 73 3.12 17.76 6.45
N LYS A 74 2.34 17.92 7.50
CA LYS A 74 2.21 19.20 8.21
C LYS A 74 3.54 19.59 8.88
N ASP A 75 4.14 18.68 9.64
CA ASP A 75 5.42 18.92 10.31
C ASP A 75 6.51 19.29 9.29
N LYS A 76 6.57 18.56 8.16
CA LYS A 76 7.49 18.87 7.05
C LYS A 76 7.18 20.20 6.35
N ALA A 77 5.92 20.59 6.25
CA ALA A 77 5.54 21.89 5.68
C ALA A 77 5.91 23.06 6.61
N GLU A 78 5.99 22.86 7.92
CA GLU A 78 6.42 23.88 8.87
C GLU A 78 7.93 24.10 8.80
N THR A 79 8.70 23.03 8.64
CA THR A 79 10.17 23.07 8.60
C THR A 79 10.75 23.25 7.21
N GLY A 80 9.98 23.07 6.15
CA GLY A 80 10.40 23.18 4.75
C GLY A 80 10.34 24.59 4.19
N GLU A 81 11.09 24.84 3.11
CA GLU A 81 11.13 26.11 2.41
C GLU A 81 10.71 25.95 0.94
N GLY A 82 10.28 27.04 0.31
CA GLY A 82 10.03 27.13 -1.12
C GLY A 82 9.02 26.11 -1.65
N VAL A 83 9.39 25.43 -2.72
CA VAL A 83 8.55 24.45 -3.45
C VAL A 83 8.22 23.22 -2.58
N ASP A 84 9.15 22.77 -1.75
CA ASP A 84 8.93 21.62 -0.88
C ASP A 84 7.87 21.90 0.20
N LYS A 85 7.84 23.09 0.75
CA LYS A 85 6.78 23.55 1.66
C LYS A 85 5.41 23.48 1.00
N LEU A 86 5.30 23.99 -0.25
CA LEU A 86 4.04 23.95 -0.99
C LEU A 86 3.60 22.52 -1.30
N ARG A 87 4.55 21.66 -1.71
CA ARG A 87 4.32 20.23 -1.98
C ARG A 87 3.80 19.50 -0.74
N HIS A 88 4.40 19.72 0.42
CA HIS A 88 3.94 19.11 1.67
C HIS A 88 2.59 19.66 2.13
N LYS A 89 2.32 20.96 1.97
CA LYS A 89 0.99 21.54 2.22
C LYS A 89 -0.11 20.91 1.35
N LEU A 90 0.17 20.69 0.07
CA LEU A 90 -0.76 20.02 -0.83
C LEU A 90 -0.98 18.56 -0.42
N ARG A 91 0.08 17.82 -0.12
CA ARG A 91 0.00 16.43 0.32
C ARG A 91 -0.74 16.26 1.65
N ALA A 92 -0.62 17.22 2.57
CA ALA A 92 -1.36 17.21 3.83
C ALA A 92 -2.89 17.35 3.65
N ARG A 93 -3.35 17.84 2.49
CA ARG A 93 -4.78 17.98 2.15
C ARG A 93 -5.33 16.78 1.37
N LEU A 94 -4.45 15.95 0.81
CA LEU A 94 -4.81 14.79 0.00
C LEU A 94 -4.81 13.56 0.90
N GLU A 95 -5.98 13.20 1.43
CA GLU A 95 -6.13 12.00 2.24
C GLU A 95 -6.34 10.76 1.35
N SER A 96 -5.74 9.65 1.75
CA SER A 96 -6.00 8.35 1.12
C SER A 96 -7.36 7.83 1.58
N MET A 97 -8.13 7.29 0.65
CA MET A 97 -9.46 6.76 0.90
C MET A 97 -9.54 5.30 0.43
N PRO A 98 -10.15 4.41 1.20
CA PRO A 98 -10.49 3.09 0.71
C PRO A 98 -11.50 3.23 -0.43
N VAL A 99 -11.31 2.51 -1.50
CA VAL A 99 -12.22 2.47 -2.65
C VAL A 99 -12.49 1.03 -3.05
N THR A 100 -13.66 0.77 -3.64
CA THR A 100 -13.93 -0.54 -4.19
C THR A 100 -12.96 -0.85 -5.33
N TYR A 101 -12.71 -2.14 -5.58
CA TYR A 101 -11.83 -2.56 -6.67
C TYR A 101 -12.33 -2.05 -8.03
N GLU A 102 -13.65 -2.07 -8.28
CA GLU A 102 -14.26 -1.55 -9.51
C GLU A 102 -13.99 -0.04 -9.70
N HIS A 103 -14.06 0.73 -8.61
CA HIS A 103 -13.75 2.16 -8.66
C HIS A 103 -12.26 2.39 -8.93
N PHE A 104 -11.40 1.60 -8.31
CA PHE A 104 -9.95 1.66 -8.53
C PHE A 104 -9.60 1.33 -9.98
N ASP A 105 -10.14 0.24 -10.55
CA ASP A 105 -9.88 -0.17 -11.92
C ASP A 105 -10.36 0.85 -12.94
N ARG A 106 -11.50 1.48 -12.68
CA ARG A 106 -12.09 2.48 -13.59
C ARG A 106 -11.41 3.85 -13.51
N TRP A 107 -11.06 4.32 -12.32
CA TRP A 107 -10.73 5.73 -12.07
C TRP A 107 -9.34 5.97 -11.44
N SER A 108 -8.54 4.95 -11.25
CA SER A 108 -7.24 5.10 -10.59
C SER A 108 -6.06 4.71 -11.48
N ALA A 109 -5.15 3.92 -10.95
CA ALA A 109 -3.90 3.58 -11.60
C ALA A 109 -4.03 3.10 -13.06
N PRO A 110 -4.98 2.20 -13.44
CA PRO A 110 -5.11 1.76 -14.83
C PRO A 110 -5.49 2.88 -15.79
N MET A 111 -6.33 3.83 -15.35
CA MET A 111 -6.71 4.98 -16.17
C MET A 111 -5.49 5.90 -16.41
N PHE A 112 -4.73 6.21 -15.37
CA PHE A 112 -3.52 7.03 -15.52
C PHE A 112 -2.49 6.37 -16.41
N LYS A 113 -2.32 5.05 -16.33
CA LYS A 113 -1.46 4.31 -17.23
C LYS A 113 -1.92 4.46 -18.69
N ARG A 114 -3.20 4.21 -18.96
CA ARG A 114 -3.78 4.33 -20.32
C ARG A 114 -3.63 5.75 -20.89
N ILE A 115 -3.81 6.78 -20.05
CA ILE A 115 -3.63 8.17 -20.45
C ILE A 115 -2.15 8.46 -20.76
N ALA A 116 -1.23 8.02 -19.88
CA ALA A 116 0.19 8.21 -20.09
C ALA A 116 0.67 7.52 -21.38
N ASP A 117 0.27 6.26 -21.59
CA ASP A 117 0.63 5.50 -22.80
C ASP A 117 0.08 6.16 -24.07
N ARG A 118 -1.17 6.68 -24.05
CA ARG A 118 -1.74 7.44 -25.17
C ARG A 118 -0.99 8.74 -25.45
N LEU A 119 -0.60 9.47 -24.40
CA LEU A 119 0.14 10.72 -24.56
C LEU A 119 1.54 10.47 -25.12
N ILE A 120 2.21 9.40 -24.69
CA ILE A 120 3.49 8.97 -25.27
C ILE A 120 3.31 8.69 -26.75
N HIS A 121 2.29 7.91 -27.13
CA HIS A 121 2.01 7.58 -28.54
C HIS A 121 1.72 8.83 -29.39
N VAL A 122 0.95 9.80 -28.86
CA VAL A 122 0.69 11.06 -29.55
C VAL A 122 1.97 11.91 -29.71
N ILE A 123 2.85 11.90 -28.71
CA ILE A 123 4.16 12.57 -28.79
C ILE A 123 5.00 11.91 -29.89
N ASP A 124 5.01 10.59 -29.96
CA ASP A 124 5.77 9.84 -30.95
C ASP A 124 5.27 10.03 -32.39
N GLU A 125 3.94 10.11 -32.59
CA GLU A 125 3.36 10.22 -33.93
C GLU A 125 3.25 11.65 -34.45
N LYS A 126 3.00 12.63 -33.59
CA LYS A 126 2.57 13.96 -34.00
C LYS A 126 3.61 15.07 -33.84
N LEU A 127 4.68 14.82 -33.10
CA LEU A 127 5.77 15.80 -33.03
C LEU A 127 6.67 15.65 -34.26
N PRO A 128 6.70 16.68 -35.13
CA PRO A 128 7.55 16.64 -36.31
C PRO A 128 9.02 16.60 -35.89
N SER A 129 9.79 15.77 -36.59
CA SER A 129 11.24 15.57 -36.38
C SER A 129 12.08 16.82 -36.76
N TRP A 130 11.48 17.89 -37.18
CA TRP A 130 12.13 19.16 -37.52
C TRP A 130 11.53 20.29 -36.70
N GLY A 131 12.18 20.67 -35.66
CA GLY A 131 11.73 21.74 -34.78
C GLY A 131 12.88 22.38 -34.03
N ALA A 132 12.61 23.41 -33.29
CA ALA A 132 13.62 24.07 -32.48
C ALA A 132 14.11 23.05 -31.38
N PRO A 133 15.41 23.00 -31.08
CA PRO A 133 15.98 22.08 -30.07
C PRO A 133 15.28 22.13 -28.70
N ARG A 134 14.59 23.21 -28.41
CA ARG A 134 13.79 23.38 -27.19
C ARG A 134 12.53 22.51 -27.16
N VAL A 135 11.90 22.30 -28.35
CA VAL A 135 10.68 21.48 -28.46
C VAL A 135 11.03 20.00 -28.31
N GLU A 136 12.14 19.56 -28.90
CA GLU A 136 12.65 18.20 -28.77
C GLU A 136 13.04 17.89 -27.33
N ALA A 137 13.77 18.77 -26.65
CA ALA A 137 14.14 18.62 -25.25
C ALA A 137 12.92 18.61 -24.31
N PHE A 138 11.86 19.38 -24.64
CA PHE A 138 10.61 19.34 -23.87
C PHE A 138 9.86 18.03 -24.10
N ALA A 139 9.77 17.56 -25.35
CA ALA A 139 9.12 16.29 -25.69
C ALA A 139 9.82 15.10 -25.04
N GLU A 140 11.15 15.09 -25.03
CA GLU A 140 11.95 14.04 -24.41
C GLU A 140 11.75 13.99 -22.88
N ARG A 141 11.77 15.13 -22.21
CA ARG A 141 11.45 15.22 -20.77
C ARG A 141 10.01 14.78 -20.46
N ALA A 142 9.05 15.21 -21.28
CA ALA A 142 7.65 14.80 -21.11
C ALA A 142 7.50 13.29 -21.28
N ARG A 143 8.17 12.69 -22.27
CA ARG A 143 8.20 11.24 -22.50
C ARG A 143 8.81 10.50 -21.32
N GLU A 144 9.96 10.94 -20.81
CA GLU A 144 10.59 10.32 -19.64
C GLU A 144 9.68 10.34 -18.42
N GLU A 145 9.05 11.46 -18.11
CA GLU A 145 8.14 11.59 -16.97
C GLU A 145 6.88 10.73 -17.14
N LEU A 146 6.29 10.71 -18.32
CA LEU A 146 5.14 9.86 -18.64
C LEU A 146 5.51 8.37 -18.56
N THR A 147 6.69 7.97 -19.03
CA THR A 147 7.18 6.59 -18.93
C THR A 147 7.37 6.18 -17.48
N LYS A 148 7.94 7.06 -16.64
CA LYS A 148 8.05 6.80 -15.19
C LYS A 148 6.67 6.61 -14.56
N VAL A 149 5.69 7.44 -14.91
CA VAL A 149 4.31 7.32 -14.42
C VAL A 149 3.67 6.02 -14.90
N SER A 150 3.79 5.65 -16.16
CA SER A 150 3.25 4.41 -16.73
C SER A 150 3.86 3.17 -16.06
N THR A 151 5.19 3.12 -15.91
CA THR A 151 5.89 2.01 -15.26
C THR A 151 5.50 1.88 -13.80
N PHE A 152 5.49 2.99 -13.07
CA PHE A 152 5.10 3.02 -11.66
C PHE A 152 3.64 2.56 -11.46
N THR A 153 2.74 3.01 -12.32
CA THR A 153 1.33 2.62 -12.29
C THR A 153 1.15 1.15 -12.62
N GLY A 154 1.93 0.61 -13.56
CA GLY A 154 1.97 -0.81 -13.88
C GLY A 154 2.37 -1.68 -12.68
N GLN A 155 3.41 -1.27 -11.95
CA GLN A 155 3.85 -1.95 -10.72
C GLN A 155 2.78 -1.93 -9.63
N ILE A 156 2.06 -0.81 -9.48
CA ILE A 156 0.95 -0.70 -8.54
C ILE A 156 -0.17 -1.68 -8.90
N ASN A 157 -0.55 -1.75 -10.17
CA ASN A 157 -1.58 -2.69 -10.61
C ASN A 157 -1.20 -4.14 -10.33
N GLN A 158 0.04 -4.53 -10.63
CA GLN A 158 0.52 -5.89 -10.31
C GLN A 158 0.45 -6.17 -8.80
N LEU A 159 0.81 -5.20 -7.98
CA LEU A 159 0.77 -5.33 -6.53
C LEU A 159 -0.68 -5.43 -6.02
N VAL A 160 -1.59 -4.65 -6.57
CA VAL A 160 -3.01 -4.68 -6.24
C VAL A 160 -3.63 -6.02 -6.63
N GLU A 161 -3.36 -6.53 -7.84
CA GLU A 161 -3.83 -7.85 -8.29
C GLU A 161 -3.31 -8.97 -7.40
N LEU A 162 -2.03 -8.93 -7.02
CA LEU A 162 -1.42 -9.93 -6.15
C LEU A 162 -2.09 -9.99 -4.77
N PHE A 163 -2.48 -8.85 -4.21
CA PHE A 163 -3.09 -8.77 -2.89
C PHE A 163 -4.62 -8.81 -2.90
N LYS A 164 -5.26 -8.71 -4.06
CA LYS A 164 -6.72 -8.72 -4.21
C LYS A 164 -7.42 -9.86 -3.47
N PRO A 165 -6.97 -11.13 -3.53
CA PRO A 165 -7.61 -12.22 -2.80
C PRO A 165 -7.68 -11.98 -1.28
N PHE A 166 -6.68 -11.30 -0.72
CA PHE A 166 -6.56 -11.03 0.71
C PHE A 166 -7.23 -9.74 1.16
N THR A 167 -7.44 -8.80 0.24
CA THR A 167 -7.94 -7.46 0.58
C THR A 167 -9.38 -7.21 0.13
N THR A 168 -9.91 -8.03 -0.77
CA THR A 168 -11.20 -7.79 -1.39
C THR A 168 -12.08 -9.04 -1.47
N ASP A 169 -11.49 -10.18 -1.87
CA ASP A 169 -12.27 -11.35 -2.25
C ASP A 169 -12.61 -12.23 -1.04
N HIS A 170 -11.78 -12.21 -0.01
CA HIS A 170 -11.95 -13.08 1.17
C HIS A 170 -11.79 -12.29 2.48
N ASP A 171 -12.69 -12.54 3.41
CA ASP A 171 -12.56 -12.10 4.81
C ASP A 171 -11.87 -13.22 5.60
N ILE A 172 -10.54 -13.19 5.61
CA ILE A 172 -9.72 -14.21 6.25
C ILE A 172 -9.44 -13.79 7.69
N SER A 173 -9.77 -14.66 8.64
CA SER A 173 -9.40 -14.51 10.04
C SER A 173 -8.64 -15.76 10.49
N PHE A 174 -7.47 -15.56 11.08
CA PHE A 174 -6.63 -16.64 11.56
C PHE A 174 -6.91 -16.87 13.04
N ARG A 175 -7.35 -18.11 13.39
CA ARG A 175 -7.53 -18.52 14.79
C ARG A 175 -6.18 -18.86 15.41
N CYS A 176 -5.84 -18.17 16.48
CA CYS A 176 -4.54 -18.28 17.14
C CYS A 176 -4.60 -18.98 18.51
N ASP A 177 -5.61 -19.84 18.73
CA ASP A 177 -5.84 -20.51 20.00
C ASP A 177 -4.64 -21.36 20.42
N ASN A 178 -4.01 -22.11 19.51
CA ASN A 178 -2.90 -23.00 19.79
C ASN A 178 -1.68 -22.24 20.31
N ILE A 179 -1.32 -21.13 19.68
CA ILE A 179 -0.17 -20.35 20.14
C ILE A 179 -0.47 -19.62 21.47
N ARG A 180 -1.71 -19.18 21.69
CA ARG A 180 -2.12 -18.58 22.96
C ARG A 180 -2.12 -19.62 24.10
N GLY A 181 -2.60 -20.83 23.83
CA GLY A 181 -2.51 -21.92 24.78
C GLY A 181 -1.08 -22.27 25.15
N LEU A 182 -0.18 -22.26 24.17
CA LEU A 182 1.24 -22.48 24.40
C LEU A 182 1.87 -21.34 25.22
N TRP A 183 1.53 -20.09 24.91
CA TRP A 183 1.99 -18.93 25.66
C TRP A 183 1.55 -18.97 27.13
N ALA A 184 0.30 -19.33 27.39
CA ALA A 184 -0.23 -19.46 28.76
C ALA A 184 0.52 -20.50 29.62
N ARG A 185 1.05 -21.59 29.01
CA ARG A 185 1.84 -22.60 29.73
C ARG A 185 3.22 -22.08 30.18
N VAL A 186 3.76 -21.08 29.53
CA VAL A 186 5.11 -20.56 29.82
C VAL A 186 5.07 -19.35 30.75
N THR A 187 3.91 -18.69 30.86
CA THR A 187 3.73 -17.49 31.69
C THR A 187 3.12 -17.77 33.05
N THR A 188 2.76 -19.03 33.36
CA THR A 188 2.33 -19.51 34.66
C THR A 188 3.51 -20.05 35.44
#